data_ecc68c0d8b69c46d3aba6fe280ca2857
#
_entry.id   ecc68c0d8b69c46d3aba6fe280ca2857
#
_cell.length_a   1.000
_cell.length_b   1.000
_cell.length_c   1.000
_cell.angle_alpha   90.00
_cell.angle_beta   90.00
_cell.angle_gamma   90.00
#
_symmetry.space_group_name_H-M   'P 1'
#
loop_
_entity.id
_entity.type
_entity.pdbx_description
1 polymer ?
#
loop_
_entity_poly.entity_id
_entity_poly.type
_entity_poly.pdbx_seq_one_letter_code
_entity_poly.pdbx_strand_id
1 'polypeptide(L)'
;DLPPIHISDAWIEKIKAKQPEFRDEKLERYKKEFGLPDYDAEIITGHKKFADLFEATTEICNKPKKVSNWIMGEIIRLLKENEMDPEDIQFSPVNLAKVIELADSGAINSTVAKEVFEEVFKHDIDPDKYVEEKGLKTVNDAGELQAVVEQVIKDNPQSVEDYHNGKEKAIGFLVGQTMKAMKGKANPGMVNKILKELL
;
A
#
# COMPACT_ATOMS: atom_id res chain seq x y z
N ASP A 1 -36.29 42.80 27.35
CA ASP A 1 -34.83 42.85 27.57
C ASP A 1 -34.32 41.44 27.82
N LEU A 2 -33.43 40.99 26.98
CA LEU A 2 -32.74 39.71 27.20
C LEU A 2 -31.61 39.97 28.22
N PRO A 3 -31.50 39.15 29.30
CA PRO A 3 -30.41 39.32 30.24
C PRO A 3 -29.06 38.95 29.55
N PRO A 4 -27.98 39.64 29.92
CA PRO A 4 -26.66 39.32 29.37
C PRO A 4 -26.26 37.89 29.75
N ILE A 5 -25.85 37.10 28.75
CA ILE A 5 -25.33 35.74 28.98
C ILE A 5 -23.88 35.88 29.38
N HIS A 6 -23.55 35.53 30.63
CA HIS A 6 -22.18 35.44 31.10
C HIS A 6 -21.61 34.05 30.84
N ILE A 7 -20.71 33.98 29.86
CA ILE A 7 -19.95 32.77 29.60
C ILE A 7 -18.65 32.84 30.39
N SER A 8 -18.48 31.93 31.33
CA SER A 8 -17.24 31.88 32.13
C SER A 8 -16.08 31.27 31.35
N ASP A 9 -14.86 31.74 31.62
CA ASP A 9 -13.64 31.17 31.03
C ASP A 9 -13.53 29.66 31.29
N ALA A 10 -13.93 29.20 32.47
CA ALA A 10 -13.96 27.80 32.84
C ALA A 10 -14.91 26.97 31.95
N TRP A 11 -16.02 27.56 31.48
CA TRP A 11 -16.96 26.89 30.55
C TRP A 11 -16.37 26.86 29.15
N ILE A 12 -15.69 27.92 28.72
CA ILE A 12 -14.98 27.97 27.43
C ILE A 12 -13.90 26.90 27.40
N GLU A 13 -13.07 26.80 28.42
CA GLU A 13 -12.00 25.79 28.53
C GLU A 13 -12.58 24.34 28.52
N LYS A 14 -13.71 24.14 29.19
CA LYS A 14 -14.39 22.84 29.20
C LYS A 14 -14.94 22.45 27.80
N ILE A 15 -15.37 23.41 27.02
CA ILE A 15 -15.81 23.19 25.62
C ILE A 15 -14.58 22.90 24.75
N LYS A 16 -13.53 23.72 24.82
CA LYS A 16 -12.27 23.51 24.09
C LYS A 16 -11.68 22.13 24.34
N ALA A 17 -11.66 21.69 25.62
CA ALA A 17 -11.15 20.36 25.97
C ALA A 17 -11.98 19.19 25.43
N LYS A 18 -13.23 19.42 25.00
CA LYS A 18 -14.13 18.43 24.38
C LYS A 18 -14.24 18.57 22.86
N GLN A 19 -13.65 19.62 22.32
CA GLN A 19 -13.72 19.91 20.91
C GLN A 19 -12.80 18.95 20.15
N PRO A 20 -13.30 18.29 19.10
CA PRO A 20 -12.43 17.49 18.26
C PRO A 20 -11.39 18.39 17.57
N GLU A 21 -10.22 17.86 17.31
CA GLU A 21 -9.18 18.53 16.55
C GLU A 21 -9.72 19.03 15.19
N PHE A 22 -9.50 20.30 14.90
CA PHE A 22 -9.93 20.90 13.64
C PHE A 22 -9.08 20.42 12.46
N ARG A 23 -9.63 20.51 11.27
CA ARG A 23 -8.95 20.13 10.04
C ARG A 23 -7.56 20.79 9.89
N ASP A 24 -7.46 22.08 10.16
CA ASP A 24 -6.20 22.82 10.02
C ASP A 24 -5.15 22.36 11.04
N GLU A 25 -5.55 22.02 12.25
CA GLU A 25 -4.68 21.44 13.27
C GLU A 25 -4.21 20.04 12.88
N LYS A 26 -5.11 19.19 12.36
CA LYS A 26 -4.77 17.88 11.79
C LYS A 26 -3.79 18.00 10.63
N LEU A 27 -4.03 18.93 9.71
CA LEU A 27 -3.18 19.18 8.55
C LEU A 27 -1.74 19.48 8.99
N GLU A 28 -1.57 20.40 9.93
CA GLU A 28 -0.25 20.76 10.47
C GLU A 28 0.39 19.58 11.24
N ARG A 29 -0.40 18.83 12.00
CA ARG A 29 0.07 17.64 12.71
C ARG A 29 0.54 16.55 11.75
N TYR A 30 -0.21 16.26 10.68
CA TYR A 30 0.16 15.23 9.69
C TYR A 30 1.46 15.56 8.99
N LYS A 31 1.71 16.83 8.70
CA LYS A 31 2.97 17.29 8.10
C LYS A 31 4.13 17.20 9.10
N LYS A 32 3.94 17.64 10.34
CA LYS A 32 5.01 17.73 11.35
C LYS A 32 5.34 16.39 12.01
N GLU A 33 4.32 15.63 12.43
CA GLU A 33 4.51 14.38 13.18
C GLU A 33 4.71 13.18 12.27
N PHE A 34 3.93 13.09 11.17
CA PHE A 34 4.00 11.94 10.26
C PHE A 34 4.87 12.20 9.03
N GLY A 35 5.30 13.44 8.80
CA GLY A 35 6.15 13.83 7.70
C GLY A 35 5.49 13.59 6.34
N LEU A 36 4.17 13.81 6.25
CA LEU A 36 3.44 13.71 4.99
C LEU A 36 3.72 14.92 4.09
N PRO A 37 3.75 14.73 2.76
CA PRO A 37 3.73 15.84 1.81
C PRO A 37 2.48 16.69 1.99
N ASP A 38 2.57 18.00 1.71
CA ASP A 38 1.46 18.94 1.83
C ASP A 38 0.22 18.47 1.07
N TYR A 39 0.40 18.03 -0.17
CA TYR A 39 -0.68 17.53 -1.03
C TYR A 39 -1.41 16.32 -0.43
N ASP A 40 -0.67 15.33 0.08
CA ASP A 40 -1.25 14.13 0.69
C ASP A 40 -2.02 14.49 1.97
N ALA A 41 -1.42 15.33 2.81
CA ALA A 41 -2.03 15.77 4.05
C ALA A 41 -3.33 16.56 3.79
N GLU A 42 -3.36 17.43 2.78
CA GLU A 42 -4.56 18.18 2.38
C GLU A 42 -5.70 17.27 1.93
N ILE A 43 -5.41 16.27 1.10
CA ILE A 43 -6.42 15.32 0.61
C ILE A 43 -6.96 14.46 1.75
N ILE A 44 -6.06 13.89 2.56
CA ILE A 44 -6.45 12.99 3.66
C ILE A 44 -7.28 13.74 4.69
N THR A 45 -6.87 14.96 5.09
CA THR A 45 -7.64 15.77 6.06
C THR A 45 -8.88 16.43 5.47
N GLY A 46 -8.97 16.49 4.15
CA GLY A 46 -10.13 17.01 3.42
C GLY A 46 -11.40 16.16 3.56
N HIS A 47 -11.24 14.86 3.87
CA HIS A 47 -12.34 13.92 4.07
C HIS A 47 -12.21 13.27 5.44
N LYS A 48 -13.24 13.41 6.27
CA LYS A 48 -13.23 12.81 7.62
C LYS A 48 -12.93 11.31 7.59
N LYS A 49 -13.54 10.58 6.66
CA LYS A 49 -13.33 9.12 6.53
C LYS A 49 -11.90 8.75 6.20
N PHE A 50 -11.21 9.51 5.35
CA PHE A 50 -9.79 9.30 5.08
C PHE A 50 -8.91 9.60 6.31
N ALA A 51 -9.21 10.69 7.02
CA ALA A 51 -8.48 11.03 8.24
C ALA A 51 -8.63 9.95 9.32
N ASP A 52 -9.86 9.50 9.56
CA ASP A 52 -10.18 8.44 10.52
C ASP A 52 -9.48 7.11 10.13
N LEU A 53 -9.52 6.73 8.84
CA LEU A 53 -8.85 5.54 8.32
C LEU A 53 -7.33 5.65 8.46
N PHE A 54 -6.76 6.81 8.11
CA PHE A 54 -5.33 7.07 8.22
C PHE A 54 -4.84 6.94 9.67
N GLU A 55 -5.50 7.61 10.60
CA GLU A 55 -5.12 7.59 12.01
C GLU A 55 -5.23 6.17 12.59
N ALA A 56 -6.39 5.52 12.41
CA ALA A 56 -6.61 4.17 12.92
C ALA A 56 -5.64 3.13 12.33
N THR A 57 -5.35 3.19 11.02
CA THR A 57 -4.41 2.28 10.39
C THR A 57 -2.97 2.56 10.84
N THR A 58 -2.61 3.84 10.97
CA THR A 58 -1.27 4.26 11.44
C THR A 58 -1.02 3.83 12.88
N GLU A 59 -2.03 3.92 13.74
CA GLU A 59 -1.94 3.46 15.14
C GLU A 59 -1.61 1.95 15.21
N ILE A 60 -2.16 1.15 14.30
CA ILE A 60 -1.92 -0.29 14.27
C ILE A 60 -0.54 -0.64 13.72
N CYS A 61 -0.16 -0.12 12.55
CA CYS A 61 1.07 -0.55 11.87
C CYS A 61 2.27 0.37 12.08
N ASN A 62 2.09 1.56 12.66
CA ASN A 62 3.13 2.59 12.88
C ASN A 62 3.92 2.97 11.60
N LYS A 63 3.23 3.03 10.45
CA LYS A 63 3.84 3.32 9.14
C LYS A 63 3.08 4.41 8.38
N PRO A 64 3.03 5.65 8.88
CA PRO A 64 2.18 6.71 8.35
C PRO A 64 2.39 6.98 6.86
N LYS A 65 3.63 7.01 6.38
CA LYS A 65 3.93 7.23 4.95
C LYS A 65 3.41 6.10 4.05
N LYS A 66 3.44 4.86 4.54
CA LYS A 66 2.89 3.71 3.80
C LYS A 66 1.37 3.80 3.74
N VAL A 67 0.73 4.13 4.88
CA VAL A 67 -0.73 4.32 4.94
C VAL A 67 -1.16 5.44 4.00
N SER A 68 -0.47 6.58 4.02
CA SER A 68 -0.72 7.69 3.07
C SER A 68 -0.62 7.22 1.62
N ASN A 69 0.45 6.51 1.25
CA ASN A 69 0.65 5.99 -0.10
C ASN A 69 -0.48 5.04 -0.54
N TRP A 70 -1.00 4.21 0.36
CA TRP A 70 -2.13 3.33 0.06
C TRP A 70 -3.43 4.11 -0.15
N ILE A 71 -3.69 5.14 0.67
CA ILE A 71 -4.86 6.01 0.50
C ILE A 71 -4.77 6.74 -0.84
N MET A 72 -3.65 7.42 -1.11
CA MET A 72 -3.44 8.25 -2.29
C MET A 72 -3.37 7.43 -3.58
N GLY A 73 -2.89 6.21 -3.51
CA GLY A 73 -2.78 5.31 -4.67
C GLY A 73 -4.00 4.42 -4.83
N GLU A 74 -4.01 3.30 -4.12
CA GLU A 74 -4.95 2.21 -4.37
C GLU A 74 -6.38 2.51 -3.90
N ILE A 75 -6.56 3.16 -2.73
CA ILE A 75 -7.91 3.43 -2.21
C ILE A 75 -8.63 4.43 -3.09
N ILE A 76 -8.00 5.57 -3.43
CA ILE A 76 -8.60 6.57 -4.31
C ILE A 76 -8.85 5.97 -5.71
N ARG A 77 -7.95 5.14 -6.23
CA ARG A 77 -8.16 4.43 -7.50
C ARG A 77 -9.42 3.56 -7.47
N LEU A 78 -9.54 2.70 -6.44
CA LEU A 78 -10.68 1.78 -6.32
C LEU A 78 -12.01 2.51 -6.09
N LEU A 79 -12.02 3.57 -5.28
CA LEU A 79 -13.20 4.41 -5.12
C LEU A 79 -13.65 4.98 -6.46
N LYS A 80 -12.72 5.55 -7.23
CA LYS A 80 -13.00 6.12 -8.54
C LYS A 80 -13.49 5.08 -9.55
N GLU A 81 -12.86 3.91 -9.60
CA GLU A 81 -13.24 2.83 -10.51
C GLU A 81 -14.63 2.24 -10.20
N ASN A 82 -15.06 2.30 -8.93
CA ASN A 82 -16.36 1.82 -8.49
C ASN A 82 -17.40 2.94 -8.32
N GLU A 83 -17.08 4.18 -8.71
CA GLU A 83 -17.97 5.36 -8.57
C GLU A 83 -18.43 5.56 -7.12
N MET A 84 -17.53 5.35 -6.15
CA MET A 84 -17.77 5.45 -4.71
C MET A 84 -17.14 6.71 -4.12
N ASP A 85 -17.76 7.24 -3.07
CA ASP A 85 -17.21 8.31 -2.24
C ASP A 85 -16.40 7.76 -1.05
N PRO A 86 -15.51 8.54 -0.42
CA PRO A 86 -14.77 8.09 0.76
C PRO A 86 -15.64 7.56 1.89
N GLU A 87 -16.84 8.07 2.04
CA GLU A 87 -17.83 7.67 3.04
C GLU A 87 -18.35 6.24 2.85
N ASP A 88 -18.24 5.70 1.62
CA ASP A 88 -18.69 4.34 1.28
C ASP A 88 -17.68 3.26 1.69
N ILE A 89 -16.49 3.63 2.17
CA ILE A 89 -15.47 2.68 2.64
C ILE A 89 -16.02 1.84 3.80
N GLN A 90 -16.05 0.53 3.62
CA GLN A 90 -16.56 -0.44 4.60
C GLN A 90 -15.48 -1.33 5.21
N PHE A 91 -14.32 -1.49 4.56
CA PHE A 91 -13.25 -2.32 5.09
C PHE A 91 -12.61 -1.73 6.35
N SER A 92 -12.07 -2.61 7.18
CA SER A 92 -11.49 -2.23 8.47
C SER A 92 -10.07 -1.71 8.35
N PRO A 93 -9.67 -0.73 9.22
CA PRO A 93 -8.27 -0.29 9.32
C PRO A 93 -7.30 -1.43 9.66
N VAL A 94 -7.78 -2.44 10.38
CA VAL A 94 -6.98 -3.63 10.75
C VAL A 94 -6.56 -4.41 9.51
N ASN A 95 -7.48 -4.65 8.58
CA ASN A 95 -7.18 -5.40 7.36
C ASN A 95 -6.29 -4.60 6.41
N LEU A 96 -6.45 -3.27 6.32
CA LEU A 96 -5.51 -2.42 5.60
C LEU A 96 -4.10 -2.49 6.21
N ALA A 97 -3.98 -2.41 7.53
CA ALA A 97 -2.69 -2.51 8.22
C ALA A 97 -2.00 -3.85 7.94
N LYS A 98 -2.74 -4.97 7.96
CA LYS A 98 -2.22 -6.30 7.62
C LYS A 98 -1.69 -6.38 6.18
N VAL A 99 -2.41 -5.84 5.20
CA VAL A 99 -1.92 -5.78 3.81
C VAL A 99 -0.61 -4.99 3.71
N ILE A 100 -0.54 -3.84 4.39
CA ILE A 100 0.67 -3.01 4.45
C ILE A 100 1.84 -3.79 5.08
N GLU A 101 1.61 -4.52 6.16
CA GLU A 101 2.63 -5.32 6.84
C GLU A 101 3.11 -6.51 6.00
N LEU A 102 2.20 -7.23 5.36
CA LEU A 102 2.53 -8.32 4.43
C LEU A 102 3.39 -7.85 3.26
N ALA A 103 3.06 -6.68 2.69
CA ALA A 103 3.83 -6.08 1.60
C ALA A 103 5.20 -5.57 2.09
N ASP A 104 5.24 -4.93 3.26
CA ASP A 104 6.46 -4.32 3.80
C ASP A 104 7.47 -5.34 4.29
N SER A 105 7.02 -6.45 4.84
CA SER A 105 7.86 -7.59 5.22
C SER A 105 8.39 -8.40 4.03
N GLY A 106 7.84 -8.16 2.82
CA GLY A 106 8.15 -8.96 1.64
C GLY A 106 7.48 -10.34 1.62
N ALA A 107 6.54 -10.60 2.56
CA ALA A 107 5.76 -11.85 2.57
C ALA A 107 4.91 -11.99 1.30
N ILE A 108 4.47 -10.87 0.74
CA ILE A 108 3.87 -10.76 -0.59
C ILE A 108 4.54 -9.62 -1.35
N ASN A 109 4.61 -9.71 -2.67
CA ASN A 109 5.13 -8.60 -3.47
C ASN A 109 4.03 -7.53 -3.72
N SER A 110 4.43 -6.38 -4.28
CA SER A 110 3.52 -5.24 -4.48
C SER A 110 2.33 -5.55 -5.40
N THR A 111 2.49 -6.42 -6.39
CA THR A 111 1.39 -6.82 -7.30
C THR A 111 0.36 -7.64 -6.55
N VAL A 112 0.83 -8.67 -5.83
CA VAL A 112 -0.04 -9.51 -4.99
C VAL A 112 -0.71 -8.68 -3.89
N ALA A 113 0.01 -7.72 -3.28
CA ALA A 113 -0.57 -6.86 -2.26
C ALA A 113 -1.77 -6.05 -2.78
N LYS A 114 -1.71 -5.57 -4.03
CA LYS A 114 -2.84 -4.87 -4.66
C LYS A 114 -4.01 -5.81 -4.92
N GLU A 115 -3.76 -7.02 -5.42
CA GLU A 115 -4.80 -8.04 -5.63
C GLU A 115 -5.50 -8.42 -4.31
N VAL A 116 -4.72 -8.66 -3.25
CA VAL A 116 -5.25 -8.94 -1.91
C VAL A 116 -6.07 -7.77 -1.39
N PHE A 117 -5.58 -6.53 -1.60
CA PHE A 117 -6.30 -5.35 -1.15
C PHE A 117 -7.61 -5.13 -1.92
N GLU A 118 -7.70 -5.47 -3.20
CA GLU A 118 -8.96 -5.42 -3.94
C GLU A 118 -10.04 -6.32 -3.32
N GLU A 119 -9.66 -7.48 -2.82
CA GLU A 119 -10.58 -8.37 -2.09
C GLU A 119 -10.94 -7.82 -0.69
N VAL A 120 -9.96 -7.21 0.00
CA VAL A 120 -10.23 -6.48 1.26
C VAL A 120 -11.20 -5.35 1.02
N PHE A 121 -10.99 -4.55 -0.02
CA PHE A 121 -11.84 -3.41 -0.38
C PHE A 121 -13.30 -3.82 -0.61
N LYS A 122 -13.53 -4.96 -1.29
CA LYS A 122 -14.87 -5.46 -1.64
C LYS A 122 -15.57 -6.18 -0.50
N HIS A 123 -14.82 -6.94 0.31
CA HIS A 123 -15.39 -7.94 1.20
C HIS A 123 -14.86 -7.90 2.64
N ASP A 124 -13.96 -6.97 2.94
CA ASP A 124 -13.26 -6.84 4.25
C ASP A 124 -12.71 -8.20 4.77
N ILE A 125 -12.14 -9.00 3.86
CA ILE A 125 -11.55 -10.29 4.19
C ILE A 125 -10.30 -10.14 5.07
N ASP A 126 -9.95 -11.19 5.82
CA ASP A 126 -8.67 -11.27 6.54
C ASP A 126 -7.53 -11.54 5.55
N PRO A 127 -6.57 -10.58 5.35
CA PRO A 127 -5.50 -10.72 4.37
C PRO A 127 -4.57 -11.91 4.64
N ASP A 128 -4.27 -12.21 5.91
CA ASP A 128 -3.35 -13.29 6.26
C ASP A 128 -3.93 -14.65 5.84
N LYS A 129 -5.20 -14.87 6.16
CA LYS A 129 -5.91 -16.10 5.77
C LYS A 129 -6.02 -16.24 4.26
N TYR A 130 -6.38 -15.15 3.57
CA TYR A 130 -6.53 -15.15 2.12
C TYR A 130 -5.20 -15.47 1.42
N VAL A 131 -4.10 -14.83 1.86
CA VAL A 131 -2.76 -15.09 1.32
C VAL A 131 -2.34 -16.54 1.55
N GLU A 132 -2.66 -17.12 2.71
CA GLU A 132 -2.35 -18.52 3.03
C GLU A 132 -3.18 -19.49 2.20
N GLU A 133 -4.49 -19.35 2.17
CA GLU A 133 -5.42 -20.21 1.43
C GLU A 133 -5.15 -20.20 -0.08
N LYS A 134 -4.81 -19.06 -0.64
CA LYS A 134 -4.49 -18.91 -2.07
C LYS A 134 -3.00 -19.19 -2.40
N GLY A 135 -2.18 -19.44 -1.37
CA GLY A 135 -0.75 -19.69 -1.54
C GLY A 135 -0.04 -18.53 -2.23
N LEU A 136 -0.34 -17.27 -1.84
CA LEU A 136 0.16 -16.05 -2.49
C LEU A 136 1.48 -15.53 -1.91
N LYS A 137 2.07 -16.23 -0.95
CA LYS A 137 3.37 -15.85 -0.37
C LYS A 137 4.44 -15.76 -1.44
N THR A 138 5.31 -14.78 -1.30
CA THR A 138 6.44 -14.58 -2.21
C THR A 138 7.39 -15.78 -2.13
N VAL A 139 7.75 -16.32 -3.29
CA VAL A 139 8.78 -17.35 -3.39
C VAL A 139 10.14 -16.65 -3.33
N ASN A 140 10.87 -16.92 -2.26
CA ASN A 140 12.22 -16.40 -2.02
C ASN A 140 13.29 -17.51 -2.04
N ASP A 141 12.92 -18.75 -2.39
CA ASP A 141 13.86 -19.84 -2.53
C ASP A 141 14.73 -19.61 -3.76
N ALA A 142 16.04 -19.39 -3.51
CA ALA A 142 17.00 -19.09 -4.58
C ALA A 142 17.13 -20.25 -5.57
N GLY A 143 17.01 -21.50 -5.13
CA GLY A 143 17.13 -22.67 -5.98
C GLY A 143 15.92 -22.82 -6.92
N GLU A 144 14.70 -22.61 -6.38
CA GLU A 144 13.49 -22.63 -7.19
C GLU A 144 13.49 -21.49 -8.22
N LEU A 145 13.84 -20.27 -7.79
CA LEU A 145 13.95 -19.12 -8.68
C LEU A 145 14.99 -19.33 -9.77
N GLN A 146 16.17 -19.88 -9.42
CA GLN A 146 17.24 -20.15 -10.39
C GLN A 146 16.78 -21.13 -11.45
N ALA A 147 16.14 -22.24 -11.08
CA ALA A 147 15.65 -23.23 -12.05
C ALA A 147 14.66 -22.62 -13.05
N VAL A 148 13.75 -21.76 -12.60
CA VAL A 148 12.80 -21.06 -13.47
C VAL A 148 13.51 -20.05 -14.37
N VAL A 149 14.46 -19.29 -13.83
CA VAL A 149 15.27 -18.32 -14.61
C VAL A 149 16.06 -19.02 -15.70
N GLU A 150 16.73 -20.13 -15.39
CA GLU A 150 17.48 -20.93 -16.38
C GLU A 150 16.56 -21.43 -17.51
N GLN A 151 15.35 -21.84 -17.17
CA GLN A 151 14.38 -22.25 -18.20
C GLN A 151 13.94 -21.07 -19.07
N VAL A 152 13.66 -19.90 -18.46
CA VAL A 152 13.31 -18.68 -19.20
C VAL A 152 14.44 -18.22 -20.12
N ILE A 153 15.70 -18.32 -19.70
CA ILE A 153 16.88 -18.03 -20.52
C ILE A 153 16.90 -18.96 -21.76
N LYS A 154 16.70 -20.26 -21.54
CA LYS A 154 16.67 -21.26 -22.64
C LYS A 154 15.54 -21.03 -23.64
N ASP A 155 14.39 -20.62 -23.13
CA ASP A 155 13.19 -20.40 -23.96
C ASP A 155 13.23 -19.07 -24.73
N ASN A 156 14.14 -18.15 -24.39
CA ASN A 156 14.23 -16.81 -24.97
C ASN A 156 15.63 -16.45 -25.48
N PRO A 157 16.26 -17.26 -26.36
CA PRO A 157 17.64 -17.05 -26.81
C PRO A 157 17.89 -15.71 -27.48
N GLN A 158 16.90 -15.19 -28.23
CA GLN A 158 17.01 -13.88 -28.88
C GLN A 158 17.13 -12.74 -27.88
N SER A 159 16.41 -12.79 -26.77
CA SER A 159 16.49 -11.76 -25.72
C SER A 159 17.83 -11.82 -24.96
N VAL A 160 18.39 -13.01 -24.83
CA VAL A 160 19.73 -13.20 -24.25
C VAL A 160 20.80 -12.61 -25.18
N GLU A 161 20.72 -12.86 -26.47
CA GLU A 161 21.62 -12.30 -27.48
C GLU A 161 21.49 -10.75 -27.52
N ASP A 162 20.28 -10.22 -27.48
CA ASP A 162 20.03 -8.79 -27.41
C ASP A 162 20.68 -8.14 -26.18
N TYR A 163 20.62 -8.81 -25.03
CA TYR A 163 21.28 -8.34 -23.81
C TYR A 163 22.80 -8.31 -23.95
N HIS A 164 23.41 -9.38 -24.46
CA HIS A 164 24.84 -9.44 -24.73
C HIS A 164 25.30 -8.42 -25.77
N ASN A 165 24.42 -8.04 -26.72
CA ASN A 165 24.66 -6.97 -27.68
C ASN A 165 24.43 -5.54 -27.10
N GLY A 166 24.31 -5.40 -25.76
CA GLY A 166 24.19 -4.11 -25.06
C GLY A 166 22.80 -3.52 -24.98
N LYS A 167 21.74 -4.29 -25.35
CA LYS A 167 20.34 -3.86 -25.18
C LYS A 167 19.90 -4.15 -23.74
N GLU A 168 20.26 -3.33 -22.79
CA GLU A 168 19.94 -3.53 -21.36
C GLU A 168 18.44 -3.76 -21.07
N LYS A 169 17.54 -3.21 -21.92
CA LYS A 169 16.09 -3.40 -21.78
C LYS A 169 15.66 -4.87 -21.94
N ALA A 170 16.46 -5.72 -22.60
CA ALA A 170 16.15 -7.13 -22.78
C ALA A 170 16.08 -7.89 -21.45
N ILE A 171 16.87 -7.49 -20.45
CA ILE A 171 16.77 -8.09 -19.11
C ILE A 171 15.39 -7.86 -18.47
N GLY A 172 14.79 -6.69 -18.68
CA GLY A 172 13.43 -6.40 -18.21
C GLY A 172 12.38 -7.33 -18.78
N PHE A 173 12.53 -7.72 -20.05
CA PHE A 173 11.67 -8.72 -20.69
C PHE A 173 11.84 -10.10 -20.01
N LEU A 174 13.08 -10.55 -19.77
CA LEU A 174 13.36 -11.83 -19.11
C LEU A 174 12.83 -11.86 -17.67
N VAL A 175 12.96 -10.74 -16.94
CA VAL A 175 12.32 -10.58 -15.61
C VAL A 175 10.80 -10.76 -15.75
N GLY A 176 10.17 -10.11 -16.72
CA GLY A 176 8.73 -10.23 -16.97
C GLY A 176 8.29 -11.66 -17.29
N GLN A 177 9.06 -12.40 -18.10
CA GLN A 177 8.77 -13.80 -18.40
C GLN A 177 8.92 -14.70 -17.15
N THR A 178 9.96 -14.48 -16.36
CA THR A 178 10.15 -15.20 -15.08
C THR A 178 8.99 -14.92 -14.12
N MET A 179 8.61 -13.66 -13.96
CA MET A 179 7.45 -13.28 -13.14
C MET A 179 6.17 -13.95 -13.60
N LYS A 180 5.96 -14.04 -14.92
CA LYS A 180 4.81 -14.73 -15.51
C LYS A 180 4.84 -16.23 -15.22
N ALA A 181 5.99 -16.90 -15.40
CA ALA A 181 6.17 -18.31 -15.10
C ALA A 181 5.91 -18.63 -13.63
N MET A 182 6.31 -17.73 -12.72
CA MET A 182 6.08 -17.81 -11.27
C MET A 182 4.70 -17.29 -10.84
N LYS A 183 3.80 -17.00 -11.78
CA LYS A 183 2.45 -16.46 -11.51
C LYS A 183 2.46 -15.20 -10.62
N GLY A 184 3.43 -14.33 -10.82
CA GLY A 184 3.60 -13.10 -10.06
C GLY A 184 4.14 -13.26 -8.64
N LYS A 185 4.46 -14.46 -8.17
CA LYS A 185 4.87 -14.72 -6.77
C LYS A 185 6.37 -14.58 -6.52
N ALA A 186 7.19 -14.44 -7.54
CA ALA A 186 8.63 -14.25 -7.38
C ALA A 186 8.96 -12.84 -6.86
N ASN A 187 10.10 -12.71 -6.18
CA ASN A 187 10.68 -11.41 -5.85
C ASN A 187 11.41 -10.84 -7.08
N PRO A 188 10.93 -9.72 -7.69
CA PRO A 188 11.53 -9.19 -8.91
C PRO A 188 13.01 -8.79 -8.75
N GLY A 189 13.39 -8.33 -7.56
CA GLY A 189 14.78 -7.96 -7.23
C GLY A 189 15.70 -9.16 -7.23
N MET A 190 15.26 -10.29 -6.65
CA MET A 190 16.02 -11.55 -6.68
C MET A 190 16.10 -12.13 -8.09
N VAL A 191 14.99 -12.12 -8.84
CA VAL A 191 14.98 -12.56 -10.24
C VAL A 191 15.98 -11.77 -11.08
N ASN A 192 15.99 -10.44 -10.93
CA ASN A 192 16.92 -9.57 -11.66
C ASN A 192 18.39 -9.86 -11.26
N LYS A 193 18.65 -10.14 -9.99
CA LYS A 193 19.99 -10.50 -9.52
C LYS A 193 20.44 -11.83 -10.13
N ILE A 194 19.62 -12.87 -10.07
CA ILE A 194 19.91 -14.18 -10.63
C ILE A 194 20.12 -14.09 -12.16
N LEU A 195 19.27 -13.35 -12.87
CA LEU A 195 19.44 -13.11 -14.31
C LEU A 195 20.81 -12.48 -14.62
N LYS A 196 21.24 -11.47 -13.86
CA LYS A 196 22.55 -10.81 -14.05
C LYS A 196 23.74 -11.71 -13.71
N GLU A 197 23.54 -12.70 -12.87
CA GLU A 197 24.60 -13.69 -12.53
C GLU A 197 24.71 -14.80 -13.58
N LEU A 198 23.63 -15.08 -14.33
CA LEU A 198 23.58 -16.16 -15.31
C LEU A 198 23.78 -15.70 -16.77
N LEU A 199 23.65 -14.39 -17.04
CA LEU A 199 23.86 -13.75 -18.35
C LEU A 199 25.23 -13.09 -18.44
#